data_1c914c96a261a5833569c240d32df753
#
_entry.id   1c914c96a261a5833569c240d32df753
#
_cell.length_a   1.000
_cell.length_b   1.000
_cell.length_c   1.000
_cell.angle_alpha   90.00
_cell.angle_beta   90.00
_cell.angle_gamma   90.00
#
_symmetry.space_group_name_H-M   'P 1'
#
loop_
_entity.id
_entity.type
_entity.pdbx_description
1 polymer ?
#
loop_
_entity_poly.entity_id
_entity_poly.type
_entity_poly.pdbx_seq_one_letter_code
_entity_poly.pdbx_strand_id
1 'polypeptide(L)'
;MRVGSSTGGTDVVNLVLHKWSHIPVSVAVYLTDIVIMGAQALFSEPEQILYGVVLLVVETIALDRVMLLGQSQIQIFVVSGKYEEIRQKCLTDLQAGTTMVQIETGRTRTPQRGVLCVIPPRKLYAAQSLVQSIDPNAFLTITQIKEVRGQGFSRERIYVESPDRHNQP
;
A
#
# COMPACT_ATOMS: atom_id res chain seq x y z
N MET A 1 -8.31 -7.33 5.30
CA MET A 1 -9.44 -6.67 5.99
C MET A 1 -9.00 -6.37 7.41
N ARG A 2 -8.91 -5.10 7.78
CA ARG A 2 -8.47 -4.64 9.13
C ARG A 2 -9.62 -4.54 10.15
N VAL A 3 -10.84 -4.79 9.73
CA VAL A 3 -12.01 -4.76 10.59
C VAL A 3 -12.65 -6.14 10.47
N GLY A 4 -12.59 -6.93 11.53
CA GLY A 4 -13.15 -8.29 11.59
C GLY A 4 -14.68 -8.28 11.67
N SER A 5 -15.33 -7.41 10.90
CA SER A 5 -16.78 -7.32 10.79
C SER A 5 -17.20 -7.75 9.38
N SER A 6 -18.14 -8.67 9.33
CA SER A 6 -18.85 -9.12 8.14
C SER A 6 -20.28 -8.60 8.22
N THR A 7 -20.82 -8.17 7.10
CA THR A 7 -22.23 -7.72 7.00
C THR A 7 -23.23 -8.87 7.10
N GLY A 8 -22.76 -10.12 7.17
CA GLY A 8 -23.62 -11.33 7.20
C GLY A 8 -24.00 -11.81 5.79
N GLY A 9 -24.63 -13.00 5.72
CA GLY A 9 -25.09 -13.56 4.45
C GLY A 9 -23.95 -14.17 3.59
N THR A 10 -23.96 -13.90 2.30
CA THR A 10 -23.01 -14.47 1.31
C THR A 10 -21.54 -14.13 1.58
N ASP A 11 -21.26 -13.01 2.28
CA ASP A 11 -19.89 -12.61 2.65
C ASP A 11 -19.18 -13.65 3.52
N VAL A 12 -19.93 -14.31 4.42
CA VAL A 12 -19.37 -15.38 5.27
C VAL A 12 -18.97 -16.59 4.42
N VAL A 13 -19.79 -16.94 3.43
CA VAL A 13 -19.52 -18.03 2.49
C VAL A 13 -18.26 -17.72 1.67
N ASN A 14 -18.14 -16.49 1.18
CA ASN A 14 -16.99 -16.02 0.41
C ASN A 14 -15.69 -16.03 1.23
N LEU A 15 -15.76 -15.67 2.52
CA LEU A 15 -14.61 -15.73 3.42
C LEU A 15 -14.18 -17.19 3.71
N VAL A 16 -15.12 -18.09 3.86
CA VAL A 16 -14.84 -19.54 4.05
C VAL A 16 -14.21 -20.12 2.79
N LEU A 17 -14.75 -19.78 1.62
CA LEU A 17 -14.21 -20.20 0.32
C LEU A 17 -12.77 -19.70 0.11
N HIS A 18 -12.49 -18.45 0.45
CA HIS A 18 -11.15 -17.89 0.40
C HIS A 18 -10.17 -18.63 1.32
N LYS A 19 -10.61 -19.00 2.52
CA LYS A 19 -9.77 -19.75 3.47
C LYS A 19 -9.44 -21.16 2.99
N TRP A 20 -10.33 -21.78 2.23
CA TRP A 20 -10.20 -23.17 1.79
C TRP A 20 -9.46 -23.34 0.46
N SER A 21 -9.69 -22.45 -0.49
CA SER A 21 -9.21 -22.59 -1.87
C SER A 21 -8.12 -21.58 -2.28
N HIS A 22 -7.69 -20.67 -1.39
CA HIS A 22 -6.71 -19.59 -1.68
C HIS A 22 -7.11 -18.68 -2.85
N ILE A 23 -8.38 -18.70 -3.25
CA ILE A 23 -8.94 -17.83 -4.30
C ILE A 23 -9.06 -16.41 -3.74
N PRO A 24 -8.68 -15.36 -4.49
CA PRO A 24 -8.91 -13.98 -4.07
C PRO A 24 -10.39 -13.74 -3.72
N VAL A 25 -10.66 -12.99 -2.65
CA VAL A 25 -12.03 -12.73 -2.17
C VAL A 25 -12.90 -12.14 -3.28
N SER A 26 -12.34 -11.27 -4.13
CA SER A 26 -13.05 -10.68 -5.27
C SER A 26 -13.56 -11.75 -6.25
N VAL A 27 -12.76 -12.76 -6.56
CA VAL A 27 -13.16 -13.84 -7.47
C VAL A 27 -14.26 -14.70 -6.84
N ALA A 28 -14.21 -14.96 -5.53
CA ALA A 28 -15.26 -15.68 -4.83
C ALA A 28 -16.60 -14.93 -4.84
N VAL A 29 -16.57 -13.62 -4.65
CA VAL A 29 -17.76 -12.75 -4.75
C VAL A 29 -18.36 -12.83 -6.16
N TYR A 30 -17.55 -12.63 -7.20
CA TYR A 30 -18.04 -12.68 -8.59
C TYR A 30 -18.66 -14.03 -8.96
N LEU A 31 -18.05 -15.14 -8.51
CA LEU A 31 -18.61 -16.49 -8.74
C LEU A 31 -19.97 -16.63 -8.09
N THR A 32 -20.10 -16.15 -6.85
CA THR A 32 -21.37 -16.21 -6.13
C THR A 32 -22.45 -15.38 -6.83
N ASP A 33 -22.12 -14.17 -7.28
CA ASP A 33 -23.03 -13.27 -7.97
C ASP A 33 -23.48 -13.85 -9.31
N ILE A 34 -22.58 -14.45 -10.08
CA ILE A 34 -22.91 -15.13 -11.35
C ILE A 34 -23.86 -16.31 -11.11
N VAL A 35 -23.63 -17.11 -10.07
CA VAL A 35 -24.49 -18.26 -9.74
C VAL A 35 -25.89 -17.78 -9.33
N ILE A 36 -25.98 -16.76 -8.47
CA ILE A 36 -27.27 -16.19 -8.03
C ILE A 36 -28.02 -15.60 -9.23
N MET A 37 -27.31 -14.83 -10.07
CA MET A 37 -27.92 -14.20 -11.24
C MET A 37 -28.38 -15.25 -12.26
N GLY A 38 -27.60 -16.32 -12.47
CA GLY A 38 -28.00 -17.45 -13.32
C GLY A 38 -29.26 -18.17 -12.81
N ALA A 39 -29.38 -18.34 -11.48
CA ALA A 39 -30.57 -18.92 -10.87
C ALA A 39 -31.78 -17.99 -10.99
N GLN A 40 -31.59 -16.69 -10.81
CA GLN A 40 -32.67 -15.68 -10.98
C GLN A 40 -33.14 -15.58 -12.42
N ALA A 41 -32.25 -15.73 -13.40
CA ALA A 41 -32.59 -15.64 -14.82
C ALA A 41 -33.68 -16.66 -15.25
N LEU A 42 -33.82 -17.77 -14.52
CA LEU A 42 -34.87 -18.76 -14.77
C LEU A 42 -36.30 -18.27 -14.38
N PHE A 43 -36.38 -17.26 -13.52
CA PHE A 43 -37.64 -16.77 -12.95
C PHE A 43 -37.90 -15.27 -13.19
N SER A 44 -36.94 -14.55 -13.78
CA SER A 44 -36.99 -13.10 -13.97
C SER A 44 -37.29 -12.74 -15.42
N GLU A 45 -37.94 -11.59 -15.61
CA GLU A 45 -38.13 -11.01 -16.93
C GLU A 45 -36.84 -10.57 -17.58
N PRO A 46 -36.70 -10.59 -18.92
CA PRO A 46 -35.48 -10.24 -19.64
C PRO A 46 -34.95 -8.83 -19.28
N GLU A 47 -35.80 -7.91 -18.97
CA GLU A 47 -35.47 -6.54 -18.59
C GLU A 47 -34.74 -6.48 -17.24
N GLN A 48 -35.18 -7.28 -16.27
CA GLN A 48 -34.55 -7.39 -14.95
C GLN A 48 -33.17 -8.02 -15.03
N ILE A 49 -32.98 -8.99 -15.93
CA ILE A 49 -31.68 -9.61 -16.19
C ILE A 49 -30.70 -8.58 -16.74
N LEU A 50 -31.13 -7.71 -17.66
CA LEU A 50 -30.28 -6.66 -18.20
C LEU A 50 -29.80 -5.68 -17.13
N TYR A 51 -30.69 -5.25 -16.24
CA TYR A 51 -30.31 -4.40 -15.10
C TYR A 51 -29.34 -5.11 -14.16
N GLY A 52 -29.53 -6.42 -13.90
CA GLY A 52 -28.63 -7.22 -13.10
C GLY A 52 -27.22 -7.30 -13.69
N VAL A 53 -27.08 -7.48 -15.01
CA VAL A 53 -25.77 -7.47 -15.69
C VAL A 53 -25.07 -6.12 -15.56
N VAL A 54 -25.80 -5.03 -15.79
CA VAL A 54 -25.22 -3.68 -15.66
C VAL A 54 -24.75 -3.43 -14.22
N LEU A 55 -25.56 -3.81 -13.24
CA LEU A 55 -25.22 -3.66 -11.81
C LEU A 55 -23.95 -4.45 -11.47
N LEU A 56 -23.83 -5.69 -11.92
CA LEU A 56 -22.69 -6.55 -11.69
C LEU A 56 -21.39 -5.97 -12.28
N VAL A 57 -21.46 -5.37 -13.47
CA VAL A 57 -20.29 -4.69 -14.07
C VAL A 57 -19.88 -3.47 -13.25
N VAL A 58 -20.85 -2.66 -12.83
CA VAL A 58 -20.56 -1.46 -12.01
C VAL A 58 -19.99 -1.85 -10.65
N GLU A 59 -20.52 -2.87 -10.00
CA GLU A 59 -20.04 -3.39 -8.72
C GLU A 59 -18.64 -3.93 -8.84
N THR A 60 -18.34 -4.70 -9.90
CA THR A 60 -17.00 -5.23 -10.19
C THR A 60 -15.97 -4.11 -10.27
N ILE A 61 -16.25 -3.08 -11.06
CA ILE A 61 -15.34 -1.93 -11.22
C ILE A 61 -15.17 -1.18 -9.90
N ALA A 62 -16.26 -0.98 -9.16
CA ALA A 62 -16.22 -0.27 -7.88
C ALA A 62 -15.40 -1.04 -6.83
N LEU A 63 -15.59 -2.36 -6.74
CA LEU A 63 -14.92 -3.23 -5.78
C LEU A 63 -13.42 -3.31 -6.05
N ASP A 64 -13.02 -3.46 -7.30
CA ASP A 64 -11.61 -3.44 -7.70
C ASP A 64 -10.94 -2.11 -7.36
N ARG A 65 -11.62 -0.98 -7.61
CA ARG A 65 -11.09 0.35 -7.26
C ARG A 65 -10.90 0.51 -5.76
N VAL A 66 -11.89 0.12 -4.96
CA VAL A 66 -11.84 0.22 -3.49
C VAL A 66 -10.77 -0.70 -2.90
N MET A 67 -10.63 -1.93 -3.40
CA MET A 67 -9.61 -2.86 -2.93
C MET A 67 -8.19 -2.39 -3.24
N LEU A 68 -7.97 -1.79 -4.40
CA LEU A 68 -6.66 -1.26 -4.80
C LEU A 68 -6.26 -0.01 -4.01
N LEU A 69 -7.22 0.84 -3.62
CA LEU A 69 -6.96 2.07 -2.86
C LEU A 69 -6.43 1.81 -1.44
N GLY A 70 -6.74 0.65 -0.85
CA GLY A 70 -6.37 0.33 0.53
C GLY A 70 -4.96 -0.22 0.72
N GLN A 71 -4.25 -0.62 -0.32
CA GLN A 71 -2.97 -1.33 -0.23
C GLN A 71 -1.78 -0.58 -0.83
N SER A 72 -2.01 0.48 -1.60
CA SER A 72 -0.91 1.21 -2.21
C SER A 72 -0.09 1.97 -1.16
N GLN A 73 1.22 1.82 -1.23
CA GLN A 73 2.19 2.61 -0.49
C GLN A 73 3.03 3.42 -1.47
N ILE A 74 3.67 4.47 -0.98
CA ILE A 74 4.56 5.30 -1.78
C ILE A 74 5.97 5.15 -1.23
N GLN A 75 6.90 4.75 -2.10
CA GLN A 75 8.32 4.82 -1.84
C GLN A 75 8.84 6.17 -2.29
N ILE A 76 9.55 6.82 -1.41
CA ILE A 76 10.30 8.03 -1.70
C ILE A 76 11.77 7.69 -1.57
N PHE A 77 12.54 8.02 -2.60
CA PHE A 77 13.98 7.92 -2.58
C PHE A 77 14.58 9.31 -2.79
N VAL A 78 15.37 9.77 -1.82
CA VAL A 78 15.94 11.11 -1.79
C VAL A 78 17.45 11.04 -1.85
N VAL A 79 18.03 11.81 -2.76
CA VAL A 79 19.48 12.02 -2.88
C VAL A 79 19.77 13.49 -2.61
N SER A 80 20.51 13.77 -1.55
CA SER A 80 20.86 15.13 -1.11
C SER A 80 22.14 15.11 -0.29
N GLY A 81 22.88 16.20 -0.31
CA GLY A 81 24.03 16.40 0.60
C GLY A 81 23.58 16.47 2.07
N LYS A 82 22.32 16.86 2.33
CA LYS A 82 21.73 16.95 3.68
C LYS A 82 20.96 15.68 4.06
N TYR A 83 21.39 14.51 3.58
CA TYR A 83 20.69 13.26 3.76
C TYR A 83 20.43 12.90 5.23
N GLU A 84 21.32 13.27 6.15
CA GLU A 84 21.20 12.94 7.57
C GLU A 84 20.04 13.73 8.23
N GLU A 85 19.91 15.02 7.93
CA GLU A 85 18.82 15.86 8.40
C GLU A 85 17.48 15.36 7.86
N ILE A 86 17.44 15.03 6.56
CA ILE A 86 16.25 14.44 5.91
C ILE A 86 15.87 13.13 6.58
N ARG A 87 16.83 12.24 6.84
CA ARG A 87 16.61 10.97 7.55
C ARG A 87 15.96 11.19 8.91
N GLN A 88 16.53 12.09 9.71
CA GLN A 88 16.05 12.37 11.05
C GLN A 88 14.63 12.93 11.03
N LYS A 89 14.35 13.88 10.18
CA LYS A 89 13.02 14.48 10.00
C LYS A 89 11.98 13.47 9.46
N CYS A 90 12.38 12.56 8.59
CA CYS A 90 11.49 11.49 8.15
C CYS A 90 11.10 10.55 9.30
N LEU A 91 12.03 10.27 10.22
CA LEU A 91 11.76 9.43 11.39
C LEU A 91 10.87 10.15 12.42
N THR A 92 11.15 11.42 12.73
CA THR A 92 10.44 12.18 13.78
C THR A 92 9.09 12.71 13.30
N ASP A 93 9.07 13.47 12.21
CA ASP A 93 7.89 14.24 11.78
C ASP A 93 6.93 13.37 10.97
N LEU A 94 7.46 12.51 10.09
CA LEU A 94 6.65 11.62 9.28
C LEU A 94 6.39 10.27 9.95
N GLN A 95 7.15 9.94 11.02
CA GLN A 95 7.11 8.62 11.65
C GLN A 95 7.24 7.49 10.61
N ALA A 96 8.09 7.69 9.62
CA ALA A 96 8.34 6.75 8.54
C ALA A 96 9.65 6.00 8.79
N GLY A 97 9.65 4.68 8.60
CA GLY A 97 10.88 3.91 8.60
C GLY A 97 11.77 4.35 7.42
N THR A 98 13.05 4.59 7.69
CA THR A 98 14.01 4.98 6.68
C THR A 98 15.09 3.92 6.50
N THR A 99 15.52 3.72 5.26
CA THR A 99 16.65 2.87 4.92
C THR A 99 17.70 3.70 4.20
N MET A 100 18.96 3.61 4.65
CA MET A 100 20.06 4.29 3.98
C MET A 100 20.61 3.40 2.88
N VAL A 101 20.73 3.95 1.67
CA VAL A 101 21.25 3.27 0.50
C VAL A 101 22.58 3.94 0.10
N GLN A 102 23.64 3.17 -0.02
CA GLN A 102 24.90 3.68 -0.58
C GLN A 102 24.75 3.79 -2.09
N ILE A 103 25.05 4.95 -2.62
CA ILE A 103 24.96 5.27 -4.04
C ILE A 103 26.23 5.95 -4.53
N GLU A 104 26.45 5.88 -5.81
CA GLU A 104 27.45 6.67 -6.51
C GLU A 104 26.75 7.59 -7.50
N THR A 105 27.10 8.88 -7.48
CA THR A 105 26.53 9.85 -8.41
C THR A 105 27.06 9.61 -9.80
N GLY A 106 26.18 9.47 -10.81
CA GLY A 106 26.59 9.13 -12.18
C GLY A 106 27.46 10.19 -12.87
N ARG A 107 27.33 11.46 -12.48
CA ARG A 107 28.09 12.57 -13.07
C ARG A 107 29.49 12.71 -12.48
N THR A 108 29.61 12.68 -11.16
CA THR A 108 30.87 12.98 -10.44
C THR A 108 31.52 11.74 -9.89
N ARG A 109 30.88 10.59 -9.94
CA ARG A 109 31.32 9.31 -9.34
C ARG A 109 31.69 9.45 -7.86
N THR A 110 31.02 10.37 -7.17
CA THR A 110 31.24 10.54 -5.74
C THR A 110 30.33 9.61 -4.95
N PRO A 111 30.87 8.89 -3.96
CA PRO A 111 30.06 8.07 -3.08
C PRO A 111 29.17 8.98 -2.21
N GLN A 112 27.89 8.65 -2.15
CA GLN A 112 26.89 9.39 -1.39
C GLN A 112 25.89 8.43 -0.75
N ARG A 113 25.06 8.92 0.16
CA ARG A 113 23.98 8.16 0.77
C ARG A 113 22.64 8.71 0.32
N GLY A 114 21.76 7.82 -0.13
CA GLY A 114 20.35 8.12 -0.39
C GLY A 114 19.47 7.67 0.77
N VAL A 115 18.40 8.39 1.01
CA VAL A 115 17.37 8.08 2.01
C VAL A 115 16.18 7.48 1.29
N LEU A 116 15.86 6.23 1.61
CA LEU A 116 14.68 5.53 1.11
C LEU A 116 13.67 5.44 2.25
N CYS A 117 12.45 5.90 2.03
CA CYS A 117 11.36 5.75 2.97
C CYS A 117 10.07 5.31 2.27
N VAL A 118 9.22 4.60 2.99
CA VAL A 118 7.92 4.14 2.50
C VAL A 118 6.85 4.75 3.38
N ILE A 119 5.90 5.43 2.77
CA ILE A 119 4.84 6.18 3.44
C ILE A 119 3.47 5.89 2.81
N PRO A 120 2.39 6.07 3.56
CA PRO A 120 1.05 6.04 2.98
C PRO A 120 0.82 7.26 2.06
N PRO A 121 -0.02 7.15 1.02
CA PRO A 121 -0.27 8.22 0.05
C PRO A 121 -0.65 9.56 0.67
N ARG A 122 -1.39 9.53 1.78
CA ARG A 122 -1.81 10.74 2.52
C ARG A 122 -0.66 11.59 3.08
N LYS A 123 0.52 10.98 3.28
CA LYS A 123 1.72 11.68 3.80
C LYS A 123 2.64 12.20 2.68
N LEU A 124 2.32 11.95 1.41
CA LEU A 124 3.18 12.31 0.29
C LEU A 124 3.48 13.81 0.24
N TYR A 125 2.45 14.65 0.32
CA TYR A 125 2.63 16.10 0.26
C TYR A 125 3.51 16.62 1.42
N ALA A 126 3.26 16.14 2.63
CA ALA A 126 4.08 16.51 3.80
C ALA A 126 5.55 16.09 3.62
N ALA A 127 5.80 14.90 3.06
CA ALA A 127 7.15 14.42 2.80
C ALA A 127 7.87 15.25 1.73
N GLN A 128 7.19 15.62 0.65
CA GLN A 128 7.74 16.48 -0.38
C GLN A 128 8.09 17.87 0.17
N SER A 129 7.16 18.49 0.90
CA SER A 129 7.38 19.81 1.51
C SER A 129 8.53 19.78 2.51
N LEU A 130 8.64 18.70 3.30
CA LEU A 130 9.74 18.51 4.26
C LEU A 130 11.10 18.44 3.54
N VAL A 131 11.22 17.61 2.51
CA VAL A 131 12.47 17.46 1.77
C VAL A 131 12.86 18.78 1.10
N GLN A 132 11.92 19.47 0.45
CA GLN A 132 12.17 20.76 -0.22
C GLN A 132 12.52 21.87 0.76
N SER A 133 11.99 21.85 1.98
CA SER A 133 12.35 22.84 3.00
C SER A 133 13.80 22.70 3.51
N ILE A 134 14.33 21.45 3.52
CA ILE A 134 15.69 21.15 3.96
C ILE A 134 16.69 21.41 2.82
N ASP A 135 16.39 20.90 1.64
CA ASP A 135 17.22 21.04 0.46
C ASP A 135 16.35 21.20 -0.81
N PRO A 136 16.17 22.42 -1.29
CA PRO A 136 15.42 22.69 -2.51
C PRO A 136 15.99 22.00 -3.77
N ASN A 137 17.28 21.66 -3.76
CA ASN A 137 17.98 21.00 -4.87
C ASN A 137 18.05 19.48 -4.71
N ALA A 138 17.41 18.91 -3.69
CA ALA A 138 17.39 17.46 -3.50
C ALA A 138 16.75 16.75 -4.69
N PHE A 139 17.38 15.67 -5.14
CA PHE A 139 16.78 14.78 -6.12
C PHE A 139 15.80 13.85 -5.41
N LEU A 140 14.54 13.88 -5.82
CA LEU A 140 13.44 13.14 -5.22
C LEU A 140 12.78 12.23 -6.26
N THR A 141 12.78 10.93 -6.00
CA THR A 141 12.03 9.95 -6.81
C THR A 141 10.86 9.41 -6.01
N ILE A 142 9.68 9.37 -6.63
CA ILE A 142 8.45 8.89 -6.04
C ILE A 142 7.96 7.71 -6.85
N THR A 143 7.78 6.57 -6.19
CA THR A 143 7.32 5.32 -6.83
C THR A 143 6.13 4.77 -6.06
N GLN A 144 5.06 4.44 -6.75
CA GLN A 144 3.92 3.76 -6.15
C GLN A 144 4.22 2.26 -6.02
N ILE A 145 4.09 1.74 -4.80
CA ILE A 145 4.33 0.33 -4.49
C ILE A 145 3.00 -0.35 -4.22
N LYS A 146 2.78 -1.49 -4.85
CA LYS A 146 1.55 -2.28 -4.66
C LYS A 146 1.55 -3.03 -3.33
N GLU A 147 2.71 -3.51 -2.89
CA GLU A 147 2.82 -4.31 -1.67
C GLU A 147 4.16 -4.07 -0.98
N VAL A 148 4.13 -3.93 0.35
CA VAL A 148 5.31 -3.87 1.21
C VAL A 148 5.13 -4.87 2.34
N ARG A 149 6.10 -5.76 2.52
CA ARG A 149 6.13 -6.71 3.63
C ARG A 149 7.36 -6.44 4.50
N GLY A 150 7.19 -6.50 5.81
CA GLY A 150 8.30 -6.37 6.75
C GLY A 150 7.89 -5.73 8.07
N GLN A 151 8.89 -5.54 8.95
CA GLN A 151 8.66 -4.87 10.24
C GLN A 151 8.21 -3.42 10.02
N GLY A 152 7.13 -3.05 10.73
CA GLY A 152 6.52 -1.72 10.62
C GLY A 152 5.46 -1.56 9.53
N PHE A 153 5.24 -2.59 8.67
CA PHE A 153 4.19 -2.60 7.65
C PHE A 153 3.23 -3.79 7.81
N SER A 154 3.76 -5.01 7.93
CA SER A 154 2.98 -6.24 8.14
C SER A 154 3.13 -6.84 9.54
N ARG A 155 4.09 -6.37 10.34
CA ARG A 155 4.33 -6.73 11.73
C ARG A 155 4.46 -5.47 12.57
N GLU A 156 4.05 -5.55 13.86
CA GLU A 156 4.19 -4.46 14.82
C GLU A 156 5.64 -3.99 14.93
N ARG A 157 5.87 -2.68 14.99
CA ARG A 157 7.22 -2.10 15.09
C ARG A 157 7.78 -2.37 16.49
N ILE A 158 8.67 -3.31 16.62
CA ILE A 158 9.50 -3.46 17.80
C ILE A 158 10.76 -2.60 17.55
N TYR A 159 10.80 -1.42 18.13
CA TYR A 159 12.04 -0.65 18.19
C TYR A 159 12.95 -1.29 19.22
N VAL A 160 13.87 -2.13 18.78
CA VAL A 160 15.01 -2.51 19.60
C VAL A 160 15.96 -1.33 19.54
N GLU A 161 16.06 -0.57 20.62
CA GLU A 161 17.06 0.45 20.81
C GLU A 161 18.44 -0.25 20.70
N SER A 162 19.20 0.07 19.65
CA SER A 162 20.53 -0.48 19.49
C SER A 162 21.39 0.02 20.63
N PRO A 163 22.01 -0.84 21.44
CA PRO A 163 22.97 -0.37 22.43
C PRO A 163 24.09 0.38 21.70
N ASP A 164 24.41 1.57 22.21
CA ASP A 164 25.42 2.50 21.72
C ASP A 164 26.69 1.75 21.29
N ARG A 165 27.03 1.86 20.00
CA ARG A 165 28.37 1.53 19.50
C ARG A 165 29.33 2.69 19.79
N HIS A 166 29.43 3.04 21.06
CA HIS A 166 30.44 3.94 21.55
C HIS A 166 31.39 3.22 22.49
N ASN A 167 32.00 2.14 22.04
CA ASN A 167 33.25 1.62 22.64
C ASN A 167 33.75 0.42 21.80
N GLN A 168 34.47 0.70 20.77
CA GLN A 168 35.52 -0.22 20.29
C GLN A 168 36.78 0.59 20.07
N PRO A 169 37.91 0.18 20.70
CA PRO A 169 39.21 0.85 20.68
C PRO A 169 39.86 0.87 19.31
#